data_6fcd09d73591d3a93daad46d5c4e1a69
#
_entry.id   6fcd09d73591d3a93daad46d5c4e1a69
#
_cell.length_a   1.000
_cell.length_b   1.000
_cell.length_c   1.000
_cell.angle_alpha   90.00
_cell.angle_beta   90.00
_cell.angle_gamma   90.00
#
_symmetry.space_group_name_H-M   'P 1'
#
loop_
_entity.id
_entity.type
_entity.pdbx_description
1 polymer ?
#
loop_
_entity_poly.entity_id
_entity_poly.type
_entity_poly.pdbx_seq_one_letter_code
_entity_poly.pdbx_strand_id
1 'polypeptide(L)' 'MGTLKDRLNDDLRTAMKGRDELTTSTLRMALAAVRNAEVSGVQARDLSDDEVLGVLTKEAKKRREAAAAFDGAGRAEQAA' A
#
# COMPACT_ATOMS: atom_id res chain seq x y z
N MET A 1 17.23 -15.58 0.37
CA MET A 1 17.36 -14.15 0.13
C MET A 1 15.98 -13.52 0.02
N GLY A 2 15.77 -12.40 0.67
CA GLY A 2 14.48 -11.76 0.69
C GLY A 2 14.17 -11.03 -0.59
N THR A 3 12.98 -11.27 -1.15
CA THR A 3 12.40 -10.41 -2.17
C THR A 3 11.84 -9.16 -1.50
N LEU A 4 11.46 -8.17 -2.28
CA LEU A 4 10.78 -6.99 -1.76
C LEU A 4 9.48 -7.38 -1.03
N LYS A 5 8.77 -8.35 -1.57
CA LYS A 5 7.55 -8.88 -0.95
C LYS A 5 7.82 -9.52 0.42
N ASP A 6 8.90 -10.31 0.53
CA ASP A 6 9.32 -10.90 1.81
C ASP A 6 9.66 -9.81 2.82
N ARG A 7 10.32 -8.76 2.38
CA ARG A 7 10.67 -7.62 3.21
C ARG A 7 9.42 -6.90 3.74
N LEU A 8 8.41 -6.72 2.90
CA LEU A 8 7.13 -6.14 3.33
C LEU A 8 6.46 -7.00 4.39
N ASN A 9 6.50 -8.32 4.24
CA ASN A 9 5.94 -9.24 5.23
C ASN A 9 6.70 -9.19 6.56
N ASP A 10 8.03 -9.11 6.50
CA ASP A 10 8.88 -9.00 7.71
C ASP A 10 8.61 -7.68 8.44
N ASP A 11 8.50 -6.58 7.69
CA ASP A 11 8.21 -5.27 8.26
C ASP A 11 6.82 -5.25 8.89
N LEU A 12 5.85 -5.94 8.29
CA LEU A 12 4.52 -6.08 8.85
C LEU A 12 4.56 -6.79 10.20
N ARG A 13 5.31 -7.89 10.31
CA ARG A 13 5.48 -8.61 11.58
C ARG A 13 6.11 -7.72 12.66
N THR A 14 7.13 -6.96 12.28
CA THR A 14 7.80 -6.03 13.20
C THR A 14 6.82 -4.96 13.69
N ALA A 15 6.04 -4.39 12.81
CA ALA A 15 5.04 -3.38 13.14
C ALA A 15 3.97 -3.94 14.10
N MET A 16 3.52 -5.16 13.84
CA MET A 16 2.54 -5.84 14.70
C MET A 16 3.09 -6.07 16.11
N LYS A 17 4.34 -6.53 16.21
CA LYS A 17 5.01 -6.76 17.51
C LYS A 17 5.20 -5.45 18.27
N GLY A 18 5.51 -4.37 17.58
CA GLY A 18 5.70 -3.04 18.15
C GLY A 18 4.40 -2.30 18.40
N ARG A 19 3.26 -2.89 18.08
CA ARG A 19 1.92 -2.28 18.19
C ARG A 19 1.80 -0.95 17.45
N ASP A 20 2.50 -0.85 16.32
CA ASP A 20 2.41 0.30 15.44
C ASP A 20 1.23 0.10 14.49
N GLU A 21 0.06 0.58 14.88
CA GLU A 21 -1.18 0.36 14.15
C GLU A 21 -1.17 1.03 12.77
N LEU A 22 -0.60 2.21 12.67
CA LEU A 22 -0.54 2.95 11.41
C LEU A 22 0.32 2.21 10.38
N THR A 23 1.53 1.82 10.79
CA THR A 23 2.44 1.07 9.92
C THR A 23 1.84 -0.29 9.55
N THR A 24 1.22 -0.97 10.50
CA THR A 24 0.55 -2.25 10.28
C THR A 24 -0.55 -2.11 9.23
N SER A 25 -1.42 -1.13 9.36
CA SER A 25 -2.51 -0.88 8.40
C SER A 25 -1.97 -0.55 7.02
N THR A 26 -0.95 0.29 6.94
CA THR A 26 -0.32 0.70 5.68
C THR A 26 0.29 -0.50 4.97
N LEU A 27 1.04 -1.34 5.69
CA LEU A 27 1.67 -2.52 5.11
C LEU A 27 0.65 -3.56 4.68
N ARG A 28 -0.43 -3.76 5.44
CA ARG A 28 -1.52 -4.65 5.04
C ARG A 28 -2.18 -4.20 3.74
N MET A 29 -2.40 -2.92 3.59
CA MET A 29 -2.99 -2.37 2.37
C MET A 29 -2.05 -2.50 1.17
N ALA A 30 -0.75 -2.27 1.39
CA ALA A 30 0.27 -2.45 0.35
C ALA A 30 0.34 -3.92 -0.11
N LEU A 31 0.35 -4.85 0.83
CA LEU A 31 0.39 -6.29 0.52
C LEU A 31 -0.90 -6.75 -0.17
N ALA A 32 -2.05 -6.21 0.21
CA ALA A 32 -3.32 -6.51 -0.46
C ALA A 32 -3.30 -6.03 -1.92
N ALA A 33 -2.74 -4.84 -2.18
CA ALA A 33 -2.60 -4.31 -3.53
C ALA A 33 -1.69 -5.20 -4.40
N VAL A 34 -0.58 -5.67 -3.84
CA VAL A 34 0.33 -6.60 -4.52
C VAL A 34 -0.39 -7.91 -4.84
N ARG A 35 -1.10 -8.48 -3.88
CA ARG A 35 -1.85 -9.71 -4.05
C ARG A 35 -2.93 -9.58 -5.11
N ASN A 36 -3.66 -8.47 -5.12
CA ASN A 36 -4.67 -8.20 -6.13
C ASN A 36 -4.07 -8.12 -7.53
N ALA A 37 -2.90 -7.48 -7.65
CA ALA A 37 -2.18 -7.41 -8.93
C ALA A 37 -1.73 -8.78 -9.39
N GLU A 38 -1.30 -9.65 -8.47
CA GLU A 38 -0.87 -11.01 -8.80
C GLU A 38 -2.00 -11.87 -9.37
N VAL A 39 -3.22 -11.68 -8.90
CA VAL A 39 -4.38 -12.50 -9.30
C VAL A 39 -5.23 -11.87 -10.38
N SER A 40 -4.97 -10.63 -10.77
CA SER A 40 -5.78 -9.91 -11.76
C SER A 40 -5.43 -10.23 -13.21
N GLY A 41 -4.32 -10.91 -13.46
CA GLY A 41 -3.92 -11.32 -14.81
C GLY A 41 -4.62 -12.59 -15.27
N VAL A 42 -4.35 -12.98 -16.49
CA VAL A 42 -4.88 -14.23 -17.08
C VAL A 42 -4.42 -15.45 -16.28
N GLN A 43 -3.20 -15.40 -15.77
CA GLN A 43 -2.65 -16.43 -14.89
C GLN A 43 -2.13 -15.75 -13.62
N ALA A 44 -2.52 -16.27 -12.47
CA ALA A 44 -1.97 -15.82 -11.20
C ALA A 44 -0.48 -16.13 -11.15
N ARG A 45 0.35 -15.16 -10.80
CA ARG A 45 1.80 -15.33 -10.70
C ARG A 45 2.38 -14.37 -9.67
N ASP A 46 3.54 -14.75 -9.17
CA ASP A 46 4.31 -13.84 -8.31
C ASP A 46 4.85 -12.69 -9.14
N LEU A 47 4.78 -11.50 -8.59
CA LEU A 47 5.34 -10.31 -9.21
C LEU A 47 6.84 -10.21 -8.95
N SER A 48 7.59 -9.71 -9.93
CA SER A 48 8.98 -9.33 -9.73
C SER A 48 9.07 -8.13 -8.79
N ASP A 49 10.27 -7.86 -8.28
CA ASP A 49 10.47 -6.69 -7.40
C ASP A 49 10.12 -5.38 -8.10
N ASP A 50 10.45 -5.23 -9.38
CA ASP A 50 10.10 -4.05 -10.17
C ASP A 50 8.59 -3.89 -10.30
N GLU A 51 7.88 -4.99 -10.50
CA GLU A 51 6.42 -4.98 -10.58
C GLU A 51 5.79 -4.64 -9.23
N VAL A 52 6.35 -5.17 -8.14
CA VAL A 52 5.91 -4.82 -6.78
C VAL A 52 6.11 -3.34 -6.51
N LEU A 53 7.28 -2.79 -6.88
CA LEU A 53 7.54 -1.36 -6.77
C LEU A 53 6.53 -0.53 -7.56
N GLY A 54 6.17 -0.95 -8.76
CA GLY A 54 5.16 -0.30 -9.58
C GLY A 54 3.80 -0.25 -8.90
N VAL A 55 3.37 -1.36 -8.30
CA VAL A 55 2.12 -1.44 -7.54
C VAL A 55 2.15 -0.48 -6.34
N LEU A 56 3.24 -0.50 -5.58
CA LEU A 56 3.40 0.36 -4.40
C LEU A 56 3.40 1.84 -4.78
N THR A 57 4.04 2.19 -5.88
CA THR A 57 4.08 3.57 -6.39
C THR A 57 2.67 4.05 -6.75
N LYS A 58 1.89 3.23 -7.42
CA LYS A 58 0.50 3.53 -7.76
C LYS A 58 -0.36 3.71 -6.52
N GLU A 59 -0.20 2.85 -5.54
CA GLU A 59 -0.96 2.95 -4.28
C GLU A 59 -0.60 4.22 -3.53
N ALA A 60 0.68 4.58 -3.44
CA ALA A 60 1.13 5.80 -2.80
C ALA A 60 0.55 7.04 -3.48
N LYS A 61 0.56 7.09 -4.81
CA LYS A 61 0.00 8.18 -5.60
C LYS A 61 -1.51 8.31 -5.36
N LYS A 62 -2.22 7.20 -5.41
CA LYS A 62 -3.66 7.12 -5.19
C LYS A 62 -4.04 7.70 -3.82
N ARG A 63 -3.26 7.37 -2.78
CA ARG A 63 -3.49 7.86 -1.43
C ARG A 63 -3.22 9.33 -1.29
N ARG A 64 -2.16 9.84 -1.92
CA ARG A 64 -1.87 11.28 -1.93
C ARG A 64 -2.99 12.07 -2.61
N GLU A 65 -3.51 11.56 -3.71
CA GLU A 65 -4.62 12.20 -4.45
C GLU A 65 -5.89 12.19 -3.62
N ALA A 66 -6.19 11.07 -2.96
CA ALA A 66 -7.35 10.95 -2.08
C ALA A 66 -7.25 11.91 -0.87
N ALA A 67 -6.08 12.00 -0.25
CA ALA A 67 -5.84 12.91 0.87
C ALA A 67 -5.98 14.37 0.43
N ALA A 68 -5.45 14.73 -0.73
CA ALA A 68 -5.57 16.08 -1.27
C ALA A 68 -7.03 16.45 -1.56
N ALA A 69 -7.78 15.52 -2.14
CA ALA A 69 -9.22 15.72 -2.40
C ALA A 69 -10.00 15.91 -1.11
N PHE A 70 -9.68 15.11 -0.09
CA PHE A 70 -10.31 15.18 1.23
C PHE A 70 -10.02 16.53 1.91
N ASP A 71 -8.78 16.97 1.87
CA ASP A 71 -8.37 18.29 2.38
C ASP A 71 -9.09 19.43 1.68
N GLY A 72 -9.19 19.35 0.36
CA GLY A 72 -9.92 20.34 -0.45
C GLY A 72 -11.38 20.45 -0.05
N ALA A 73 -12.05 19.31 0.15
CA ALA A 73 -13.44 19.24 0.59
C ALA A 73 -13.60 19.83 2.00
N GLY A 74 -12.69 19.47 2.93
CA GLY A 74 -12.71 20.00 4.28
C GLY A 74 -12.51 21.49 4.34
N ARG A 75 -11.62 22.04 3.54
CA ARG A 75 -11.39 23.48 3.42
C ARG A 75 -12.61 24.22 2.88
N ALA A 76 -13.27 23.63 1.89
CA ALA A 76 -14.48 24.21 1.31
C ALA A 76 -15.60 24.31 2.36
N GLU A 77 -15.77 23.31 3.18
CA GLU A 77 -16.73 23.32 4.29
C GLU A 77 -16.38 24.38 5.33
N GLN A 78 -15.12 24.51 5.67
CA GLN A 78 -14.64 25.51 6.64
C GLN A 78 -14.78 26.94 6.12
N ALA A 79 -14.64 27.11 4.81
CA ALA A 79 -14.75 28.43 4.18
C ALA A 79 -16.21 28.89 4.03
N ALA A 80 -17.13 27.95 4.02
CA ALA A 80 -18.57 28.28 3.95
C ALA A 80 -19.09 28.72 5.30
#